data_567eb488140541af8623188d7c6d862f
#
_entry.id   567eb488140541af8623188d7c6d862f
#
_cell.length_a   1.000
_cell.length_b   1.000
_cell.length_c   1.000
_cell.angle_alpha   90.00
_cell.angle_beta   90.00
_cell.angle_gamma   90.00
#
_symmetry.space_group_name_H-M   'P 1'
#
loop_
_entity.id
_entity.type
_entity.pdbx_description
1 polymer ?
#
loop_
_entity_poly.entity_id
_entity_poly.type
_entity_poly.pdbx_seq_one_letter_code
_entity_poly.pdbx_strand_id
1 'polypeptide(L)'
;MRLRHAFAVSIGLVAAIVPATSVFAAPAATSNVLYNSLVPSPGNLPSIGFEANQTAQFGNEITLTRSARVATVVVTMDSWGCQTRTGAGNNCVTSPGSTFSEPITLNIFRIPATNPTTQADTPGNGLPGTTILSVTKTFAIPYRPSANNTKCIGDEAGYWFDSKNGECFPGLATNITFNLSSLHVTLPKTFVDGIAYNTSDYGAAPYGDATSCHSTTEGCGYDSLNVGLSYDPDNLNVGSNPYPGYVWWNTSTASDYCDSGAAGSGTFRIDSPSTPACWGVYNEPDAPWYQPAVEVTTS
;
A
#
# COMPACT_ATOMS: atom_id res chain seq x y z
N MET A 1 74.29 29.02 -54.00
CA MET A 1 74.79 27.70 -53.53
C MET A 1 75.01 27.81 -52.04
N ARG A 2 74.01 27.33 -51.24
CA ARG A 2 74.09 27.27 -49.76
C ARG A 2 73.49 25.92 -49.28
N LEU A 3 74.42 25.13 -48.77
CA LEU A 3 74.10 23.84 -48.13
C LEU A 3 73.33 24.09 -46.82
N ARG A 4 72.21 23.38 -46.58
CA ARG A 4 71.53 23.32 -45.30
C ARG A 4 71.67 21.90 -44.73
N HIS A 5 72.36 21.82 -43.61
CA HIS A 5 72.49 20.59 -42.83
C HIS A 5 71.20 20.32 -42.08
N ALA A 6 70.68 19.11 -42.22
CA ALA A 6 69.53 18.63 -41.44
C ALA A 6 70.07 17.86 -40.23
N PHE A 7 69.69 18.28 -39.02
CA PHE A 7 69.91 17.54 -37.77
C PHE A 7 68.76 16.63 -37.54
N ALA A 8 68.99 15.35 -37.42
CA ALA A 8 67.99 14.33 -36.98
C ALA A 8 68.09 14.26 -35.47
N VAL A 9 66.95 14.57 -34.80
CA VAL A 9 66.76 14.36 -33.35
C VAL A 9 66.00 13.04 -33.16
N SER A 10 66.68 12.08 -32.55
CA SER A 10 66.07 10.81 -32.16
C SER A 10 65.37 10.97 -30.80
N ILE A 11 64.04 10.92 -30.79
CA ILE A 11 63.23 10.90 -29.55
C ILE A 11 63.08 9.45 -29.10
N GLY A 12 63.73 9.08 -27.99
CA GLY A 12 63.57 7.81 -27.34
C GLY A 12 62.23 7.75 -26.57
N LEU A 13 61.36 6.84 -26.98
CA LEU A 13 60.11 6.60 -26.32
C LEU A 13 60.34 5.70 -25.08
N VAL A 14 60.30 6.27 -23.90
CA VAL A 14 60.30 5.50 -22.64
C VAL A 14 58.87 5.07 -22.35
N ALA A 15 58.57 3.78 -22.55
CA ALA A 15 57.30 3.19 -22.16
C ALA A 15 57.24 2.97 -20.63
N ALA A 16 56.47 3.79 -19.93
CA ALA A 16 56.19 3.60 -18.52
C ALA A 16 55.15 2.49 -18.37
N ILE A 17 55.54 1.36 -17.81
CA ILE A 17 54.64 0.27 -17.41
C ILE A 17 53.92 0.70 -16.12
N VAL A 18 52.65 1.10 -16.23
CA VAL A 18 51.78 1.36 -15.08
C VAL A 18 51.22 0.01 -14.62
N PRO A 19 51.47 -0.43 -13.40
CA PRO A 19 50.83 -1.66 -12.89
C PRO A 19 49.33 -1.44 -12.81
N ALA A 20 48.56 -2.29 -13.48
CA ALA A 20 47.10 -2.30 -13.34
C ALA A 20 46.75 -2.78 -11.94
N THR A 21 46.40 -1.88 -11.03
CA THR A 21 45.76 -2.22 -9.76
C THR A 21 44.34 -2.64 -10.07
N SER A 22 44.07 -3.93 -9.93
CA SER A 22 42.71 -4.47 -9.95
C SER A 22 41.95 -3.91 -8.74
N VAL A 23 41.08 -2.93 -9.01
CA VAL A 23 40.10 -2.45 -8.03
C VAL A 23 39.05 -3.55 -7.92
N PHE A 24 39.14 -4.34 -6.87
CA PHE A 24 38.02 -5.22 -6.48
C PHE A 24 36.88 -4.29 -6.08
N ALA A 25 35.81 -4.26 -6.89
CA ALA A 25 34.58 -3.60 -6.51
C ALA A 25 34.09 -4.29 -5.23
N ALA A 26 33.91 -3.53 -4.16
CA ALA A 26 33.25 -4.04 -2.96
C ALA A 26 31.87 -4.58 -3.36
N PRO A 27 31.43 -5.72 -2.82
CA PRO A 27 30.10 -6.22 -3.09
C PRO A 27 29.09 -5.13 -2.73
N ALA A 28 28.19 -4.80 -3.64
CA ALA A 28 27.13 -3.85 -3.39
C ALA A 28 26.35 -4.35 -2.15
N ALA A 29 26.19 -3.48 -1.15
CA ALA A 29 25.38 -3.77 0.02
C ALA A 29 24.00 -4.20 -0.46
N THR A 30 23.59 -5.43 -0.18
CA THR A 30 22.25 -5.91 -0.53
C THR A 30 21.24 -5.12 0.29
N SER A 31 20.33 -4.42 -0.40
CA SER A 31 19.24 -3.72 0.25
C SER A 31 18.43 -4.71 1.10
N ASN A 32 18.09 -4.32 2.32
CA ASN A 32 17.20 -5.10 3.18
C ASN A 32 15.73 -4.98 2.74
N VAL A 33 15.41 -4.04 1.88
CA VAL A 33 14.08 -3.89 1.30
C VAL A 33 13.92 -4.89 0.15
N LEU A 34 12.85 -5.68 0.20
CA LEU A 34 12.54 -6.73 -0.77
C LEU A 34 11.41 -6.32 -1.72
N TYR A 35 10.51 -5.45 -1.23
CA TYR A 35 9.38 -4.87 -1.95
C TYR A 35 9.04 -3.52 -1.32
N ASN A 36 8.69 -2.54 -2.13
CA ASN A 36 8.26 -1.23 -1.63
C ASN A 36 7.32 -0.52 -2.60
N SER A 37 6.07 -0.38 -2.19
CA SER A 37 5.02 0.41 -2.84
C SER A 37 4.55 1.58 -1.96
N LEU A 38 5.27 1.89 -0.86
CA LEU A 38 4.91 3.01 0.00
C LEU A 38 5.04 4.35 -0.77
N VAL A 39 4.09 5.23 -0.52
CA VAL A 39 4.12 6.59 -1.05
C VAL A 39 4.90 7.47 -0.08
N PRO A 40 5.95 8.18 -0.53
CA PRO A 40 6.73 9.06 0.32
C PRO A 40 5.90 10.22 0.87
N SER A 41 6.00 10.43 2.19
CA SER A 41 5.39 11.57 2.91
C SER A 41 3.90 11.80 2.62
N PRO A 42 3.05 10.79 2.75
CA PRO A 42 1.63 10.96 2.49
C PRO A 42 1.00 11.83 3.59
N GLY A 43 0.35 12.92 3.22
CA GLY A 43 -0.59 13.63 4.12
C GLY A 43 -1.86 12.82 4.24
N ASN A 44 -2.37 12.40 3.10
CA ASN A 44 -3.47 11.48 2.88
C ASN A 44 -3.17 10.64 1.64
N LEU A 45 -3.80 9.50 1.50
CA LEU A 45 -3.73 8.64 0.31
C LEU A 45 -5.13 8.31 -0.18
N PRO A 46 -5.31 8.01 -1.48
CA PRO A 46 -6.44 7.19 -1.89
C PRO A 46 -6.49 5.94 -1.02
N SER A 47 -7.67 5.51 -0.64
CA SER A 47 -7.82 4.40 0.29
C SER A 47 -9.08 3.58 0.01
N ILE A 48 -9.06 2.30 0.35
CA ILE A 48 -10.26 1.46 0.36
C ILE A 48 -10.97 1.64 1.69
N GLY A 49 -12.18 2.19 1.65
CA GLY A 49 -13.07 2.35 2.78
C GLY A 49 -13.60 1.00 3.23
N PHE A 50 -13.00 0.41 4.25
CA PHE A 50 -13.38 -0.93 4.71
C PHE A 50 -14.82 -0.97 5.18
N GLU A 51 -15.22 0.00 5.98
CA GLU A 51 -16.58 0.03 6.49
C GLU A 51 -17.59 0.40 5.41
N ALA A 52 -17.30 1.42 4.61
CA ALA A 52 -18.18 1.86 3.53
C ALA A 52 -18.45 0.75 2.52
N ASN A 53 -17.46 -0.08 2.24
CA ASN A 53 -17.56 -1.19 1.29
C ASN A 53 -17.79 -2.55 1.96
N GLN A 54 -18.06 -2.59 3.27
CA GLN A 54 -18.19 -3.84 4.02
C GLN A 54 -17.04 -4.83 3.75
N THR A 55 -15.83 -4.29 3.63
CA THR A 55 -14.62 -5.04 3.34
C THR A 55 -14.15 -5.78 4.59
N ALA A 56 -13.84 -7.07 4.45
CA ALA A 56 -13.24 -7.86 5.51
C ALA A 56 -11.73 -8.06 5.32
N GLN A 57 -11.26 -8.02 4.07
CA GLN A 57 -9.85 -8.18 3.74
C GLN A 57 -9.55 -7.56 2.37
N PHE A 58 -8.43 -6.88 2.27
CA PHE A 58 -7.94 -6.31 1.03
C PHE A 58 -6.45 -6.57 0.87
N GLY A 59 -5.99 -6.89 -0.33
CA GLY A 59 -4.62 -7.31 -0.56
C GLY A 59 -4.21 -7.30 -2.03
N ASN A 60 -3.03 -7.84 -2.27
CA ASN A 60 -2.42 -7.86 -3.58
C ASN A 60 -1.54 -9.10 -3.79
N GLU A 61 -1.13 -9.34 -5.03
CA GLU A 61 -0.05 -10.25 -5.32
C GLU A 61 1.24 -9.46 -5.53
N ILE A 62 2.27 -9.78 -4.76
CA ILE A 62 3.55 -9.08 -4.79
C ILE A 62 4.70 -10.03 -5.09
N THR A 63 5.69 -9.52 -5.81
CA THR A 63 6.93 -10.23 -6.12
C THR A 63 8.11 -9.51 -5.51
N LEU A 64 8.76 -10.17 -4.55
CA LEU A 64 9.98 -9.71 -3.91
C LEU A 64 11.17 -9.78 -4.87
N THR A 65 12.23 -9.03 -4.59
CA THR A 65 13.50 -9.16 -5.32
C THR A 65 14.10 -10.56 -5.20
N ARG A 66 13.89 -11.23 -4.06
CA ARG A 66 14.29 -12.62 -3.80
C ARG A 66 13.42 -13.25 -2.71
N SER A 67 13.40 -14.56 -2.63
CA SER A 67 12.91 -15.27 -1.43
C SER A 67 13.84 -14.96 -0.26
N ALA A 68 13.28 -14.63 0.91
CA ALA A 68 14.06 -14.29 2.09
C ALA A 68 13.26 -14.46 3.37
N ARG A 69 13.99 -14.52 4.50
CA ARG A 69 13.40 -14.45 5.82
C ARG A 69 12.91 -13.03 6.07
N VAL A 70 11.61 -12.88 6.31
CA VAL A 70 11.00 -11.58 6.53
C VAL A 70 11.36 -11.04 7.91
N ALA A 71 11.66 -9.73 7.96
CA ALA A 71 11.85 -9.00 9.21
C ALA A 71 10.64 -8.15 9.55
N THR A 72 10.20 -7.32 8.62
CA THR A 72 9.03 -6.45 8.81
C THR A 72 8.15 -6.41 7.58
N VAL A 73 6.87 -6.18 7.81
CA VAL A 73 5.91 -5.70 6.80
C VAL A 73 5.34 -4.39 7.32
N VAL A 74 5.49 -3.34 6.54
CA VAL A 74 4.89 -2.02 6.79
C VAL A 74 3.69 -1.88 5.88
N VAL A 75 2.58 -1.39 6.41
CA VAL A 75 1.36 -1.10 5.66
C VAL A 75 0.96 0.35 5.95
N THR A 76 0.64 1.11 4.92
CA THR A 76 0.03 2.41 5.12
C THR A 76 -1.46 2.24 5.33
N MET A 77 -1.94 2.73 6.47
CA MET A 77 -3.36 2.88 6.77
C MET A 77 -3.75 4.34 6.57
N ASP A 78 -5.01 4.58 6.29
CA ASP A 78 -5.56 5.93 6.15
C ASP A 78 -6.72 6.11 7.12
N SER A 79 -6.52 6.92 8.17
CA SER A 79 -7.50 7.14 9.21
C SER A 79 -8.38 8.36 8.89
N TRP A 80 -9.65 8.10 8.70
CA TRP A 80 -10.69 9.14 8.57
C TRP A 80 -11.40 9.38 9.90
N GLY A 81 -11.10 8.57 10.90
CA GLY A 81 -11.68 8.66 12.23
C GLY A 81 -11.45 10.01 12.89
N CYS A 82 -12.52 10.55 13.48
CA CYS A 82 -12.50 11.78 14.27
C CYS A 82 -12.74 11.44 15.74
N GLN A 83 -11.93 12.00 16.66
CA GLN A 83 -12.06 11.69 18.08
C GLN A 83 -13.42 12.12 18.65
N THR A 84 -13.90 13.29 18.26
CA THR A 84 -15.25 13.72 18.63
C THR A 84 -16.14 13.63 17.43
N ARG A 85 -17.05 12.68 17.44
CA ARG A 85 -18.08 12.57 16.42
C ARG A 85 -19.15 13.62 16.67
N THR A 86 -19.24 14.56 15.76
CA THR A 86 -20.27 15.60 15.80
C THR A 86 -21.05 15.61 14.48
N GLY A 87 -21.46 14.43 14.03
CA GLY A 87 -22.19 14.26 12.76
C GLY A 87 -21.31 14.34 11.52
N ALA A 88 -21.88 13.99 10.37
CA ALA A 88 -21.26 14.21 9.08
C ALA A 88 -21.06 15.72 8.90
N GLY A 89 -19.85 16.21 8.94
CA GLY A 89 -19.65 17.61 8.70
C GLY A 89 -18.33 18.20 9.16
N ASN A 90 -18.30 19.49 9.06
CA ASN A 90 -17.16 20.36 9.12
C ASN A 90 -16.62 20.59 10.55
N ASN A 91 -16.94 19.72 11.49
CA ASN A 91 -16.77 19.97 12.92
C ASN A 91 -15.95 18.88 13.66
N CYS A 92 -15.14 18.13 12.94
CA CYS A 92 -14.23 17.19 13.57
C CYS A 92 -13.33 17.92 14.56
N VAL A 93 -13.31 17.43 15.82
CA VAL A 93 -12.38 17.89 16.86
C VAL A 93 -11.60 16.70 17.37
N THR A 94 -10.29 16.77 17.27
CA THR A 94 -9.35 15.76 17.75
C THR A 94 -8.31 16.42 18.64
N SER A 95 -8.12 15.89 19.84
CA SER A 95 -7.00 16.28 20.68
C SER A 95 -5.68 15.83 20.07
N PRO A 96 -4.66 16.67 19.99
CA PRO A 96 -3.37 16.28 19.43
C PRO A 96 -2.82 14.99 20.03
N GLY A 97 -2.45 14.03 19.17
CA GLY A 97 -1.90 12.74 19.60
C GLY A 97 -2.91 11.69 20.05
N SER A 98 -4.21 11.96 19.96
CA SER A 98 -5.24 10.96 20.29
C SER A 98 -5.25 9.82 19.28
N THR A 99 -5.42 8.61 19.78
CA THR A 99 -5.45 7.37 19.01
C THR A 99 -6.65 6.50 19.43
N PHE A 100 -7.03 5.59 18.56
CA PHE A 100 -7.89 4.45 18.88
C PHE A 100 -7.12 3.14 18.68
N SER A 101 -7.60 2.06 19.28
CA SER A 101 -6.96 0.75 19.19
C SER A 101 -7.66 -0.09 18.14
N GLU A 102 -6.89 -0.63 17.17
CA GLU A 102 -7.42 -1.53 16.15
C GLU A 102 -6.60 -2.80 16.03
N PRO A 103 -7.20 -4.00 16.23
CA PRO A 103 -6.57 -5.28 15.91
C PRO A 103 -6.56 -5.49 14.40
N ILE A 104 -5.38 -5.47 13.80
CA ILE A 104 -5.21 -5.68 12.36
C ILE A 104 -4.46 -6.98 12.13
N THR A 105 -4.94 -7.79 11.20
CA THR A 105 -4.36 -9.07 10.80
C THR A 105 -3.67 -8.92 9.45
N LEU A 106 -2.40 -9.27 9.40
CA LEU A 106 -1.67 -9.52 8.18
C LEU A 106 -1.76 -11.01 7.85
N ASN A 107 -2.32 -11.32 6.70
CA ASN A 107 -2.34 -12.66 6.12
C ASN A 107 -1.38 -12.71 4.92
N ILE A 108 -0.64 -13.81 4.80
CA ILE A 108 0.21 -14.08 3.64
C ILE A 108 -0.11 -15.49 3.15
N PHE A 109 -0.37 -15.60 1.84
CA PHE A 109 -0.77 -16.85 1.20
C PHE A 109 0.20 -17.21 0.08
N ARG A 110 0.32 -18.49 -0.21
CA ARG A 110 0.95 -18.94 -1.45
C ARG A 110 0.13 -18.49 -2.66
N ILE A 111 0.81 -18.36 -3.76
CA ILE A 111 0.14 -18.23 -5.05
C ILE A 111 -0.68 -19.51 -5.28
N PRO A 112 -1.92 -19.42 -5.79
CA PRO A 112 -2.69 -20.61 -6.15
C PRO A 112 -1.99 -21.42 -7.25
N ALA A 113 -2.25 -22.72 -7.29
CA ALA A 113 -1.63 -23.63 -8.25
C ALA A 113 -2.01 -23.32 -9.72
N THR A 114 -3.15 -22.66 -9.92
CA THR A 114 -3.66 -22.20 -11.21
C THR A 114 -3.41 -20.71 -11.36
N ASN A 115 -3.28 -20.25 -12.61
CA ASN A 115 -3.09 -18.81 -12.85
C ASN A 115 -4.29 -18.02 -12.31
N PRO A 116 -4.08 -17.14 -11.33
CA PRO A 116 -5.18 -16.43 -10.68
C PRO A 116 -5.94 -15.53 -11.67
N THR A 117 -5.25 -14.91 -12.63
CA THR A 117 -5.89 -13.99 -13.57
C THR A 117 -6.83 -14.68 -14.55
N THR A 118 -6.56 -15.92 -14.92
CA THR A 118 -7.47 -16.70 -15.78
C THR A 118 -8.68 -17.25 -15.03
N GLN A 119 -8.66 -17.15 -13.71
CA GLN A 119 -9.72 -17.60 -12.81
C GLN A 119 -10.43 -16.45 -12.08
N ALA A 120 -9.98 -15.25 -12.30
CA ALA A 120 -10.67 -14.06 -11.83
C ALA A 120 -12.11 -14.10 -12.37
N ASP A 121 -13.04 -13.63 -11.53
CA ASP A 121 -14.47 -13.53 -11.86
C ASP A 121 -15.14 -14.88 -12.23
N THR A 122 -14.50 -15.99 -11.88
CA THR A 122 -15.08 -17.33 -12.09
C THR A 122 -15.64 -17.86 -10.76
N PRO A 123 -16.94 -18.22 -10.68
CA PRO A 123 -17.55 -18.70 -9.45
C PRO A 123 -16.77 -19.87 -8.80
N GLY A 124 -16.44 -19.69 -7.51
CA GLY A 124 -15.69 -20.69 -6.73
C GLY A 124 -14.20 -20.82 -7.05
N ASN A 125 -13.68 -20.00 -7.98
CA ASN A 125 -12.26 -19.93 -8.34
C ASN A 125 -11.62 -18.60 -7.96
N GLY A 126 -10.36 -18.42 -8.32
CA GLY A 126 -9.64 -17.19 -7.99
C GLY A 126 -9.26 -17.04 -6.51
N LEU A 127 -9.28 -18.14 -5.77
CA LEU A 127 -8.92 -18.16 -4.34
C LEU A 127 -7.40 -18.17 -4.16
N PRO A 128 -6.86 -17.60 -3.06
CA PRO A 128 -5.45 -17.70 -2.76
C PRO A 128 -5.05 -19.15 -2.45
N GLY A 129 -3.78 -19.43 -2.53
CA GLY A 129 -3.22 -20.71 -2.09
C GLY A 129 -3.24 -20.86 -0.57
N THR A 130 -2.50 -21.84 -0.05
CA THR A 130 -2.42 -22.08 1.40
C THR A 130 -1.79 -20.91 2.14
N THR A 131 -2.27 -20.66 3.36
CA THR A 131 -1.72 -19.65 4.27
C THR A 131 -0.27 -19.98 4.64
N ILE A 132 0.62 -19.02 4.48
CA ILE A 132 2.01 -19.06 4.94
C ILE A 132 2.10 -18.45 6.34
N LEU A 133 1.42 -17.33 6.55
CA LEU A 133 1.44 -16.55 7.77
C LEU A 133 0.07 -15.91 8.01
N SER A 134 -0.35 -15.89 9.26
CA SER A 134 -1.45 -15.07 9.73
C SER A 134 -1.06 -14.51 11.09
N VAL A 135 -0.98 -13.19 11.23
CA VAL A 135 -0.59 -12.55 12.49
C VAL A 135 -1.44 -11.32 12.75
N THR A 136 -2.05 -11.28 13.93
CA THR A 136 -2.83 -10.15 14.40
C THR A 136 -2.01 -9.34 15.42
N LYS A 137 -2.03 -8.02 15.25
CA LYS A 137 -1.47 -7.08 16.23
C LYS A 137 -2.47 -5.96 16.44
N THR A 138 -2.54 -5.48 17.67
CA THR A 138 -3.30 -4.27 18.00
C THR A 138 -2.40 -3.05 17.82
N PHE A 139 -2.88 -2.10 17.03
CA PHE A 139 -2.19 -0.85 16.73
C PHE A 139 -2.92 0.32 17.36
N ALA A 140 -2.16 1.32 17.81
CA ALA A 140 -2.68 2.62 18.16
C ALA A 140 -2.73 3.47 16.87
N ILE A 141 -3.91 3.62 16.31
CA ILE A 141 -4.16 4.37 15.08
C ILE A 141 -4.49 5.81 15.43
N PRO A 142 -3.82 6.81 14.84
CA PRO A 142 -4.15 8.20 15.11
C PRO A 142 -5.51 8.56 14.52
N TYR A 143 -6.29 9.33 15.26
CA TYR A 143 -7.41 10.04 14.66
C TYR A 143 -6.89 11.11 13.70
N ARG A 144 -7.63 11.40 12.62
CA ARG A 144 -7.31 12.55 11.79
C ARG A 144 -7.35 13.85 12.60
N PRO A 145 -6.55 14.85 12.26
CA PRO A 145 -6.57 16.14 12.96
C PRO A 145 -7.92 16.83 12.87
N SER A 146 -8.14 17.79 13.77
CA SER A 146 -9.35 18.63 13.76
C SER A 146 -9.55 19.33 12.41
N ALA A 147 -10.81 19.50 12.04
CA ALA A 147 -11.19 20.31 10.87
C ALA A 147 -10.63 21.74 10.97
N ASN A 148 -10.15 22.26 9.84
CA ASN A 148 -9.67 23.63 9.74
C ASN A 148 -10.51 24.43 8.74
N ASN A 149 -11.70 24.83 9.16
CA ASN A 149 -12.65 25.53 8.31
C ASN A 149 -12.23 26.99 7.95
N THR A 150 -11.05 27.43 8.40
CA THR A 150 -10.47 28.73 7.99
C THR A 150 -9.60 28.57 6.75
N LYS A 151 -8.92 27.44 6.61
CA LYS A 151 -8.02 27.12 5.50
C LYS A 151 -8.68 26.22 4.48
N CYS A 152 -9.44 25.25 4.94
CA CYS A 152 -10.15 24.27 4.11
C CYS A 152 -11.61 24.75 3.94
N ILE A 153 -11.90 25.28 2.78
CA ILE A 153 -13.20 25.91 2.45
C ILE A 153 -13.82 25.29 1.21
N GLY A 154 -15.09 25.56 0.95
CA GLY A 154 -15.80 25.00 -0.21
C GLY A 154 -15.92 23.48 -0.09
N ASP A 155 -15.49 22.76 -1.11
CA ASP A 155 -15.55 21.31 -1.17
C ASP A 155 -14.63 20.61 -0.15
N GLU A 156 -13.65 21.35 0.38
CA GLU A 156 -12.72 20.85 1.42
C GLU A 156 -13.18 21.21 2.86
N ALA A 157 -14.36 21.80 3.01
CA ALA A 157 -14.88 22.15 4.33
C ALA A 157 -15.01 20.91 5.21
N GLY A 158 -14.42 20.96 6.42
CA GLY A 158 -14.33 19.82 7.32
C GLY A 158 -13.03 19.04 7.23
N TYR A 159 -12.18 19.32 6.25
CA TYR A 159 -10.85 18.73 6.15
C TYR A 159 -9.89 19.35 7.17
N TRP A 160 -8.84 18.63 7.51
CA TRP A 160 -7.73 19.18 8.27
C TRP A 160 -6.68 19.79 7.31
N PHE A 161 -5.96 20.78 7.80
CA PHE A 161 -4.94 21.48 7.02
C PHE A 161 -3.54 20.99 7.39
N ASP A 162 -2.81 20.44 6.42
CA ASP A 162 -1.40 20.11 6.60
C ASP A 162 -0.53 21.33 6.29
N SER A 163 0.03 21.91 7.32
CA SER A 163 0.89 23.09 7.21
C SER A 163 2.23 22.81 6.51
N LYS A 164 2.63 21.54 6.38
CA LYS A 164 3.87 21.16 5.69
C LYS A 164 3.71 21.22 4.18
N ASN A 165 2.56 20.74 3.70
CA ASN A 165 2.24 20.69 2.28
C ASN A 165 1.43 21.90 1.82
N GLY A 166 0.77 22.60 2.76
CA GLY A 166 -0.14 23.70 2.45
C GLY A 166 -1.49 23.25 1.89
N GLU A 167 -1.88 22.00 2.12
CA GLU A 167 -3.03 21.33 1.53
C GLU A 167 -4.03 20.86 2.59
N CYS A 168 -5.25 20.61 2.16
CA CYS A 168 -6.34 20.11 2.99
C CYS A 168 -6.62 18.64 2.68
N PHE A 169 -6.81 17.84 3.74
CA PHE A 169 -7.01 16.40 3.59
C PHE A 169 -8.21 15.90 4.42
N PRO A 170 -9.00 14.93 3.89
CA PRO A 170 -10.09 14.31 4.62
C PRO A 170 -9.62 13.25 5.63
N GLY A 171 -8.54 12.53 5.33
CA GLY A 171 -7.95 11.45 6.12
C GLY A 171 -6.52 11.76 6.55
N LEU A 172 -5.94 10.85 7.32
CA LEU A 172 -4.55 10.89 7.78
C LEU A 172 -3.87 9.57 7.50
N ALA A 173 -2.92 9.58 6.56
CA ALA A 173 -2.11 8.41 6.28
C ALA A 173 -1.10 8.14 7.40
N THR A 174 -1.00 6.89 7.82
CA THR A 174 -0.09 6.43 8.87
C THR A 174 0.44 5.04 8.57
N ASN A 175 1.71 4.82 8.86
CA ASN A 175 2.31 3.50 8.67
C ASN A 175 2.20 2.67 9.95
N ILE A 176 1.72 1.43 9.81
CA ILE A 176 1.78 0.41 10.84
C ILE A 176 2.87 -0.61 10.49
N THR A 177 3.50 -1.21 11.49
CA THR A 177 4.60 -2.16 11.28
C THR A 177 4.34 -3.48 11.98
N PHE A 178 4.26 -4.54 11.19
CA PHE A 178 4.32 -5.91 11.67
C PHE A 178 5.79 -6.32 11.80
N ASN A 179 6.28 -6.46 13.02
CA ASN A 179 7.60 -7.06 13.28
C ASN A 179 7.45 -8.58 13.30
N LEU A 180 8.07 -9.24 12.33
CA LEU A 180 7.94 -10.67 12.09
C LEU A 180 9.27 -11.43 12.34
N SER A 181 10.31 -10.71 12.75
CA SER A 181 11.67 -11.27 12.90
C SER A 181 11.71 -12.50 13.81
N SER A 182 10.92 -12.51 14.90
CA SER A 182 10.86 -13.62 15.86
C SER A 182 10.14 -14.86 15.33
N LEU A 183 9.33 -14.72 14.29
CA LEU A 183 8.57 -15.83 13.69
C LEU A 183 9.42 -16.70 12.77
N HIS A 184 10.56 -16.19 12.33
CA HIS A 184 11.52 -16.91 11.50
C HIS A 184 10.95 -17.41 10.16
N VAL A 185 9.93 -16.73 9.63
CA VAL A 185 9.25 -17.12 8.39
C VAL A 185 10.07 -16.72 7.17
N THR A 186 10.26 -17.67 6.26
CA THR A 186 10.82 -17.40 4.93
C THR A 186 9.66 -17.27 3.93
N LEU A 187 9.58 -16.12 3.29
CA LEU A 187 8.59 -15.87 2.24
C LEU A 187 9.13 -16.38 0.89
N PRO A 188 8.28 -16.97 0.05
CA PRO A 188 8.61 -17.23 -1.34
C PRO A 188 8.82 -15.89 -2.07
N LYS A 189 9.39 -15.96 -3.28
CA LYS A 189 9.61 -14.77 -4.09
C LYS A 189 8.31 -14.06 -4.43
N THR A 190 7.24 -14.82 -4.67
CA THR A 190 5.90 -14.28 -5.00
C THR A 190 4.86 -14.88 -4.05
N PHE A 191 3.94 -14.04 -3.58
CA PHE A 191 2.86 -14.42 -2.67
C PHE A 191 1.71 -13.42 -2.75
N VAL A 192 0.58 -13.78 -2.15
CA VAL A 192 -0.55 -12.88 -1.95
C VAL A 192 -0.52 -12.38 -0.51
N ASP A 193 -0.60 -11.07 -0.30
CA ASP A 193 -0.85 -10.47 1.00
C ASP A 193 -2.34 -10.17 1.19
N GLY A 194 -2.73 -9.89 2.43
CA GLY A 194 -4.08 -9.46 2.75
C GLY A 194 -4.13 -8.82 4.14
N ILE A 195 -4.70 -7.63 4.19
CA ILE A 195 -4.91 -6.86 5.39
C ILE A 195 -6.36 -7.00 5.80
N ALA A 196 -6.61 -7.49 7.02
CA ALA A 196 -7.95 -7.77 7.52
C ALA A 196 -8.16 -7.17 8.91
N TYR A 197 -9.31 -6.56 9.14
CA TYR A 197 -9.75 -6.08 10.44
C TYR A 197 -11.26 -5.91 10.48
N ASN A 198 -11.80 -5.62 11.68
CA ASN A 198 -13.22 -5.38 11.85
C ASN A 198 -13.64 -4.05 11.22
N THR A 199 -14.74 -4.07 10.51
CA THR A 199 -15.25 -2.90 9.77
C THR A 199 -16.67 -2.51 10.19
N SER A 200 -17.23 -3.15 11.22
CA SER A 200 -18.64 -2.98 11.53
C SER A 200 -18.97 -1.74 12.35
N ASP A 201 -18.00 -1.13 13.02
CA ASP A 201 -18.27 -0.11 14.03
C ASP A 201 -17.05 0.77 14.40
N TYR A 202 -16.34 1.29 13.42
CA TYR A 202 -15.21 2.20 13.61
C TYR A 202 -14.03 1.61 14.40
N GLY A 203 -13.79 0.32 14.25
CA GLY A 203 -12.67 -0.36 14.90
C GLY A 203 -13.05 -1.12 16.16
N ALA A 204 -12.04 -1.68 16.84
CA ALA A 204 -12.22 -2.54 18.01
C ALA A 204 -12.76 -1.81 19.25
N ALA A 205 -12.65 -0.51 19.30
CA ALA A 205 -13.22 0.33 20.33
C ALA A 205 -14.14 1.37 19.68
N PRO A 206 -15.35 0.94 19.29
CA PRO A 206 -16.26 1.78 18.53
C PRO A 206 -16.64 3.02 19.34
N TYR A 207 -16.87 4.09 18.66
CA TYR A 207 -17.17 5.38 19.25
C TYR A 207 -18.64 5.51 19.68
N GLY A 208 -19.14 4.50 20.35
CA GLY A 208 -20.50 4.45 20.87
C GLY A 208 -21.55 3.96 19.88
N ASP A 209 -21.16 3.50 18.70
CA ASP A 209 -22.09 2.90 17.75
C ASP A 209 -22.12 1.39 17.93
N ALA A 210 -23.26 0.89 18.41
CA ALA A 210 -23.53 -0.54 18.54
C ALA A 210 -24.01 -1.17 17.22
N THR A 211 -24.24 -0.38 16.18
CA THR A 211 -24.72 -0.80 14.88
C THR A 211 -23.80 -0.34 13.78
N SER A 212 -23.65 -1.16 12.74
CA SER A 212 -22.94 -0.78 11.52
C SER A 212 -23.47 0.55 10.99
N CYS A 213 -22.58 1.42 10.57
CA CYS A 213 -22.96 2.71 10.01
C CYS A 213 -23.82 2.59 8.73
N HIS A 214 -23.73 1.47 8.01
CA HIS A 214 -24.59 1.17 6.86
C HIS A 214 -26.07 1.03 7.22
N SER A 215 -26.38 0.69 8.46
CA SER A 215 -27.77 0.53 8.91
C SER A 215 -28.38 1.80 9.50
N THR A 216 -27.64 2.90 9.55
CA THR A 216 -28.14 4.18 10.04
C THR A 216 -28.65 5.04 8.90
N THR A 217 -29.64 5.88 9.16
CA THR A 217 -30.16 6.86 8.17
C THR A 217 -29.13 7.91 7.79
N GLU A 218 -28.09 8.08 8.60
CA GLU A 218 -27.00 9.03 8.39
C GLU A 218 -25.85 8.40 7.61
N GLY A 219 -25.89 7.07 7.36
CA GLY A 219 -24.84 6.32 6.72
C GLY A 219 -23.56 6.32 7.56
N CYS A 220 -22.47 5.92 6.94
CA CYS A 220 -21.15 6.05 7.53
C CYS A 220 -20.75 7.52 7.52
N GLY A 221 -21.01 8.24 8.59
CA GLY A 221 -20.71 9.67 8.70
C GLY A 221 -19.23 10.01 8.49
N TYR A 222 -18.38 9.02 8.67
CA TYR A 222 -17.00 8.96 8.22
C TYR A 222 -16.52 7.51 8.28
N ASP A 223 -15.71 7.09 7.33
CA ASP A 223 -14.93 5.87 7.45
C ASP A 223 -13.86 6.08 8.49
N SER A 224 -13.75 5.15 9.40
CA SER A 224 -12.79 5.31 10.48
C SER A 224 -11.40 4.94 10.05
N LEU A 225 -11.22 3.78 9.45
CA LEU A 225 -9.92 3.26 9.07
C LEU A 225 -10.01 2.56 7.72
N ASN A 226 -9.11 2.96 6.84
CA ASN A 226 -8.99 2.45 5.48
C ASN A 226 -7.59 1.86 5.26
N VAL A 227 -7.43 1.01 4.26
CA VAL A 227 -6.11 0.65 3.74
C VAL A 227 -5.69 1.69 2.72
N GLY A 228 -4.55 2.32 2.96
CA GLY A 228 -3.95 3.28 2.03
C GLY A 228 -3.45 2.59 0.76
N LEU A 229 -3.66 3.24 -0.38
CA LEU A 229 -3.38 2.68 -1.68
C LEU A 229 -2.16 3.34 -2.32
N SER A 230 -1.31 2.52 -2.93
CA SER A 230 -0.34 2.96 -3.92
C SER A 230 -1.01 2.99 -5.28
N TYR A 231 -0.87 4.08 -6.01
CA TYR A 231 -1.47 4.28 -7.33
C TYR A 231 -0.44 4.24 -8.48
N ASP A 232 0.76 3.74 -8.23
CA ASP A 232 1.77 3.53 -9.26
C ASP A 232 2.40 2.12 -9.14
N PRO A 233 1.59 1.06 -9.37
CA PRO A 233 2.05 -0.31 -9.21
C PRO A 233 3.06 -0.74 -10.28
N ASP A 234 3.14 -0.02 -11.38
CA ASP A 234 4.05 -0.32 -12.48
C ASP A 234 5.45 0.29 -12.26
N ASN A 235 5.55 1.26 -11.35
CA ASN A 235 6.77 2.02 -11.08
C ASN A 235 7.21 1.90 -9.62
N LEU A 236 7.26 0.68 -9.12
CA LEU A 236 7.69 0.41 -7.75
C LEU A 236 9.19 0.69 -7.57
N ASN A 237 9.55 1.23 -6.42
CA ASN A 237 10.94 1.47 -6.08
C ASN A 237 11.74 0.16 -5.96
N VAL A 238 11.11 -0.90 -5.45
CA VAL A 238 11.71 -2.22 -5.21
C VAL A 238 10.66 -3.32 -5.36
N GLY A 239 11.03 -4.41 -6.00
CA GLY A 239 10.11 -5.53 -6.27
C GLY A 239 9.20 -5.24 -7.46
N SER A 240 8.14 -5.99 -7.60
CA SER A 240 7.13 -5.79 -8.65
C SER A 240 5.77 -6.36 -8.26
N ASN A 241 4.72 -5.84 -8.88
CA ASN A 241 3.42 -6.47 -8.92
C ASN A 241 3.29 -7.25 -10.24
N PRO A 242 3.06 -8.56 -10.21
CA PRO A 242 2.91 -9.34 -11.44
C PRO A 242 1.60 -9.06 -12.19
N TYR A 243 0.59 -8.53 -11.50
CA TYR A 243 -0.74 -8.28 -12.06
C TYR A 243 -1.30 -6.93 -11.60
N PRO A 244 -0.76 -5.80 -12.09
CA PRO A 244 -1.10 -4.47 -11.58
C PRO A 244 -2.57 -4.10 -11.75
N GLY A 245 -3.29 -4.70 -12.70
CA GLY A 245 -4.72 -4.50 -12.90
C GLY A 245 -5.65 -5.34 -12.04
N TYR A 246 -5.11 -6.13 -11.09
CA TYR A 246 -5.89 -7.05 -10.26
C TYR A 246 -5.65 -6.77 -8.79
N VAL A 247 -6.67 -7.01 -7.98
CA VAL A 247 -6.59 -6.94 -6.52
C VAL A 247 -7.14 -8.21 -5.89
N TRP A 248 -6.81 -8.44 -4.63
CA TRP A 248 -7.39 -9.50 -3.83
C TRP A 248 -8.33 -8.85 -2.82
N TRP A 249 -9.60 -9.20 -2.88
CA TRP A 249 -10.61 -8.53 -2.09
C TRP A 249 -11.61 -9.49 -1.48
N ASN A 250 -12.06 -9.17 -0.26
CA ASN A 250 -13.22 -9.76 0.38
C ASN A 250 -14.15 -8.64 0.83
N THR A 251 -15.24 -8.45 0.13
CA THR A 251 -16.34 -7.57 0.52
C THR A 251 -17.65 -8.34 0.51
N SER A 252 -18.59 -8.00 1.40
CA SER A 252 -19.95 -8.54 1.36
C SER A 252 -20.85 -7.79 0.38
N THR A 253 -20.41 -6.63 -0.10
CA THR A 253 -21.14 -5.81 -1.07
C THR A 253 -20.84 -6.28 -2.49
N ALA A 254 -21.80 -6.96 -3.10
CA ALA A 254 -21.60 -7.56 -4.44
C ALA A 254 -21.26 -6.52 -5.52
N SER A 255 -21.86 -5.32 -5.45
CA SER A 255 -21.61 -4.24 -6.42
C SER A 255 -20.21 -3.66 -6.38
N ASP A 256 -19.43 -3.94 -5.35
CA ASP A 256 -18.06 -3.45 -5.22
C ASP A 256 -17.07 -4.29 -6.06
N TYR A 257 -17.42 -5.55 -6.34
CA TYR A 257 -16.63 -6.34 -7.27
C TYR A 257 -16.86 -5.90 -8.71
N CYS A 258 -15.84 -5.98 -9.53
CA CYS A 258 -15.89 -5.63 -10.95
C CYS A 258 -16.84 -6.50 -11.76
N ASP A 259 -17.06 -7.74 -11.31
CA ASP A 259 -18.05 -8.67 -11.86
C ASP A 259 -19.44 -8.53 -11.26
N SER A 260 -19.67 -7.48 -10.45
CA SER A 260 -20.90 -7.28 -9.67
C SER A 260 -21.25 -8.47 -8.78
N GLY A 261 -20.24 -9.14 -8.25
CA GLY A 261 -20.38 -10.30 -7.37
C GLY A 261 -20.79 -11.61 -8.07
N ALA A 262 -20.71 -11.68 -9.39
CA ALA A 262 -21.07 -12.86 -10.16
C ALA A 262 -20.26 -14.11 -9.78
N ALA A 263 -19.00 -13.94 -9.41
CA ALA A 263 -18.14 -15.00 -8.90
C ALA A 263 -18.25 -15.26 -7.39
N GLY A 264 -19.12 -14.53 -6.70
CA GLY A 264 -19.35 -14.60 -5.27
C GLY A 264 -18.83 -13.39 -4.50
N SER A 265 -19.47 -13.06 -3.38
CA SER A 265 -19.08 -12.04 -2.42
C SER A 265 -18.80 -12.68 -1.05
N GLY A 266 -18.16 -11.94 -0.14
CA GLY A 266 -17.83 -12.43 1.20
C GLY A 266 -16.69 -13.46 1.22
N THR A 267 -15.87 -13.51 0.18
CA THR A 267 -14.74 -14.45 0.06
C THR A 267 -13.52 -13.69 -0.43
N PHE A 268 -12.37 -13.90 0.20
CA PHE A 268 -11.11 -13.32 -0.27
C PHE A 268 -10.68 -13.99 -1.57
N ARG A 269 -10.85 -13.29 -2.66
CA ARG A 269 -10.59 -13.76 -4.02
C ARG A 269 -9.95 -12.67 -4.88
N ILE A 270 -9.35 -13.09 -5.97
CA ILE A 270 -8.90 -12.14 -6.97
C ILE A 270 -10.11 -11.51 -7.65
N ASP A 271 -10.02 -10.21 -7.87
CA ASP A 271 -10.98 -9.43 -8.64
C ASP A 271 -10.26 -8.77 -9.79
N SER A 272 -10.88 -8.80 -10.97
CA SER A 272 -10.30 -8.22 -12.18
C SER A 272 -11.16 -7.07 -12.67
N PRO A 273 -10.57 -6.08 -13.31
CA PRO A 273 -11.33 -5.07 -14.00
C PRO A 273 -11.99 -5.71 -15.22
N SER A 274 -13.19 -6.25 -15.05
CA SER A 274 -14.00 -6.74 -16.17
C SER A 274 -14.37 -5.62 -17.14
N THR A 275 -14.30 -4.37 -16.67
CA THR A 275 -14.39 -3.17 -17.48
C THR A 275 -13.27 -2.20 -17.11
N PRO A 276 -12.73 -1.42 -18.05
CA PRO A 276 -11.68 -0.43 -17.76
C PRO A 276 -12.03 0.57 -16.68
N ALA A 277 -13.29 0.67 -16.28
CA ALA A 277 -13.79 1.64 -15.30
C ALA A 277 -13.91 1.09 -13.87
N CYS A 278 -13.70 -0.20 -13.62
CA CYS A 278 -14.02 -0.77 -12.32
C CYS A 278 -13.08 -0.28 -11.22
N TRP A 279 -11.79 -0.42 -11.38
CA TRP A 279 -10.78 0.05 -10.45
C TRP A 279 -10.13 1.38 -10.87
N GLY A 280 -10.42 1.83 -12.09
CA GLY A 280 -10.07 3.16 -12.59
C GLY A 280 -11.11 4.21 -12.16
N VAL A 281 -11.43 4.25 -10.88
CA VAL A 281 -12.58 4.99 -10.33
C VAL A 281 -12.50 6.50 -10.52
N TYR A 282 -11.40 7.03 -10.93
CA TYR A 282 -11.23 8.48 -11.09
C TYR A 282 -10.91 8.87 -12.53
N ASN A 283 -11.69 8.41 -13.52
CA ASN A 283 -11.77 8.98 -14.89
C ASN A 283 -10.44 9.50 -15.52
N GLU A 284 -9.31 9.08 -14.99
CA GLU A 284 -8.01 9.39 -15.53
C GLU A 284 -7.63 8.20 -16.44
N PRO A 285 -7.50 8.41 -17.76
CA PRO A 285 -7.19 7.33 -18.70
C PRO A 285 -5.85 6.63 -18.41
N ASP A 286 -5.02 7.24 -17.58
CA ASP A 286 -3.72 6.75 -17.16
C ASP A 286 -3.68 6.43 -15.64
N ALA A 287 -4.83 6.44 -14.94
CA ALA A 287 -4.86 6.17 -13.51
C ALA A 287 -4.44 4.72 -13.25
N PRO A 288 -3.32 4.51 -12.58
CA PRO A 288 -2.85 3.19 -12.26
C PRO A 288 -3.82 2.50 -11.29
N TRP A 289 -3.86 1.21 -11.36
CA TRP A 289 -4.66 0.33 -10.54
C TRP A 289 -4.21 0.43 -9.07
N TYR A 290 -5.16 0.60 -8.16
CA TYR A 290 -4.88 0.78 -6.75
C TYR A 290 -4.51 -0.54 -6.06
N GLN A 291 -3.49 -0.49 -5.23
CA GLN A 291 -2.98 -1.63 -4.46
C GLN A 291 -2.64 -1.17 -3.04
N PRO A 292 -2.65 -2.06 -2.04
CA PRO A 292 -2.15 -1.70 -0.72
C PRO A 292 -0.74 -1.12 -0.80
N ALA A 293 -0.52 0.00 -0.12
CA ALA A 293 0.81 0.58 0.03
C ALA A 293 1.58 -0.20 1.11
N VAL A 294 2.55 -1.01 0.68
CA VAL A 294 3.25 -1.98 1.52
C VAL A 294 4.76 -1.92 1.31
N GLU A 295 5.53 -2.14 2.38
CA GLU A 295 6.97 -2.43 2.30
C GLU A 295 7.28 -3.75 3.00
N VAL A 296 8.13 -4.57 2.40
CA VAL A 296 8.62 -5.82 2.97
C VAL A 296 10.14 -5.77 3.09
N THR A 297 10.65 -6.03 4.31
CA THR A 297 12.09 -6.07 4.58
C THR A 297 12.55 -7.44 5.04
N THR A 298 13.86 -7.71 4.89
CA THR A 298 14.55 -8.89 5.43
C THR A 298 15.44 -8.50 6.59
N SER A 299 15.71 -9.48 7.46
CA SER A 299 16.71 -9.39 8.54
C SER A 299 18.13 -9.57 8.02
#